data_35383938dc7307ec2b0810ce915200ea
#
_entry.id   35383938dc7307ec2b0810ce915200ea
#
_cell.length_a   1.000
_cell.length_b   1.000
_cell.length_c   1.000
_cell.angle_alpha   90.00
_cell.angle_beta   90.00
_cell.angle_gamma   90.00
#
_symmetry.space_group_name_H-M   'P 1'
#
loop_
_entity.id
_entity.type
_entity.pdbx_description
1 polymer ?
#
loop_
_entity_poly.entity_id
_entity_poly.type
_entity_poly.pdbx_seq_one_letter_code
_entity_poly.pdbx_strand_id
1 'polypeptide(L)'
;MLKESTKQIIRDSLGPLKQPVKIVLFTSDTGCDICPDAILTARAMKAASAKIALETYDIAMDRDKSDEYGVKRVPTFAVQAQDGRMIKFSGTLEGVSLLLLLDTVHSIAGVRPWFPEKILSTLKMLSQKIPVQVLLENDCTLCKPVAETAVGLALTNKHVSTEVIVADDYPELLSTLKVKILPFTVFGKQLTLEGHVSESSFLEMLFKADRQKAAGLDVRCVVCGQPSPELVCTSCKTKIQAEAVEHKRKDEKLSDRGSAMGSHNHG
;
A
#
# COMPACT_ATOMS: atom_id res chain seq x y z
N MET A 1 -11.66 27.36 -2.70
CA MET A 1 -12.98 26.96 -3.28
C MET A 1 -12.75 25.79 -4.20
N LEU A 2 -13.43 24.66 -4.02
CA LEU A 2 -13.22 23.44 -4.81
C LEU A 2 -13.52 23.70 -6.30
N LYS A 3 -12.61 23.30 -7.20
CA LYS A 3 -12.72 23.47 -8.65
C LYS A 3 -13.97 22.75 -9.19
N GLU A 4 -14.67 23.31 -10.16
CA GLU A 4 -15.87 22.67 -10.71
C GLU A 4 -15.57 21.35 -11.40
N SER A 5 -14.40 21.21 -12.04
CA SER A 5 -13.91 19.93 -12.59
C SER A 5 -13.79 18.85 -11.52
N THR A 6 -13.27 19.19 -10.34
CA THR A 6 -13.16 18.25 -9.21
C THR A 6 -14.54 17.82 -8.71
N LYS A 7 -15.48 18.75 -8.59
CA LYS A 7 -16.87 18.42 -8.22
C LYS A 7 -17.53 17.50 -9.24
N GLN A 8 -17.27 17.72 -10.54
CA GLN A 8 -17.80 16.87 -11.59
C GLN A 8 -17.25 15.44 -11.50
N ILE A 9 -15.93 15.29 -11.34
CA ILE A 9 -15.28 13.97 -11.12
C ILE A 9 -15.91 13.23 -9.93
N ILE A 10 -16.12 13.92 -8.80
CA ILE A 10 -16.75 13.37 -7.61
C ILE A 10 -18.19 12.91 -7.91
N ARG A 11 -18.99 13.73 -8.59
CA ARG A 11 -20.39 13.39 -8.95
C ARG A 11 -20.46 12.18 -9.85
N ASP A 12 -19.64 12.14 -10.89
CA ASP A 12 -19.64 11.06 -11.89
C ASP A 12 -19.20 9.74 -11.27
N SER A 13 -18.23 9.80 -10.36
CA SER A 13 -17.74 8.61 -9.66
C SER A 13 -18.72 8.10 -8.60
N LEU A 14 -19.31 8.95 -7.78
CA LEU A 14 -20.11 8.54 -6.62
C LEU A 14 -21.61 8.39 -6.90
N GLY A 15 -22.11 8.89 -8.04
CA GLY A 15 -23.52 8.76 -8.41
C GLY A 15 -24.02 7.30 -8.43
N PRO A 16 -23.28 6.36 -9.04
CA PRO A 16 -23.76 4.99 -9.26
C PRO A 16 -23.52 4.02 -8.09
N LEU A 17 -23.20 4.48 -6.88
CA LEU A 17 -22.92 3.58 -5.75
C LEU A 17 -24.10 2.64 -5.45
N LYS A 18 -23.81 1.34 -5.27
CA LYS A 18 -24.82 0.31 -5.00
C LYS A 18 -25.10 0.14 -3.51
N GLN A 19 -24.08 0.29 -2.66
CA GLN A 19 -24.16 0.11 -1.21
C GLN A 19 -23.70 1.36 -0.46
N PRO A 20 -24.17 1.57 0.78
CA PRO A 20 -23.70 2.65 1.64
C PRO A 20 -22.21 2.51 1.95
N VAL A 21 -21.50 3.63 1.95
CA VAL A 21 -20.10 3.74 2.38
C VAL A 21 -19.98 4.81 3.44
N LYS A 22 -19.32 4.47 4.54
CA LYS A 22 -19.01 5.43 5.59
C LYS A 22 -17.66 6.09 5.30
N ILE A 23 -17.66 7.41 5.31
CA ILE A 23 -16.46 8.25 5.22
C ILE A 23 -16.40 9.08 6.50
N VAL A 24 -15.25 9.06 7.16
CA VAL A 24 -14.99 9.88 8.35
C VAL A 24 -13.86 10.83 8.01
N LEU A 25 -14.13 12.13 8.12
CA LEU A 25 -13.11 13.17 7.97
C LEU A 25 -12.61 13.60 9.35
N PHE A 26 -11.31 13.48 9.57
CA PHE A 26 -10.63 14.12 10.69
C PHE A 26 -10.01 15.43 10.22
N THR A 27 -10.25 16.49 10.94
CA THR A 27 -9.85 17.85 10.62
C THR A 27 -9.34 18.57 11.88
N SER A 28 -8.94 19.81 11.76
CA SER A 28 -8.67 20.70 12.89
C SER A 28 -9.12 22.11 12.57
N ASP A 29 -9.70 22.76 13.55
CA ASP A 29 -10.08 24.18 13.46
C ASP A 29 -8.86 25.11 13.56
N THR A 30 -7.72 24.60 14.04
CA THR A 30 -6.49 25.37 14.24
C THR A 30 -5.28 24.64 13.68
N GLY A 31 -4.36 25.39 13.07
CA GLY A 31 -3.07 24.85 12.62
C GLY A 31 -3.13 23.89 11.44
N CYS A 32 -4.18 23.98 10.62
CA CYS A 32 -4.35 23.17 9.42
C CYS A 32 -4.86 24.01 8.25
N ASP A 33 -3.95 24.52 7.45
CA ASP A 33 -4.26 25.42 6.33
C ASP A 33 -5.03 24.71 5.20
N ILE A 34 -4.88 23.40 5.05
CA ILE A 34 -5.53 22.56 4.03
C ILE A 34 -6.84 21.91 4.49
N CYS A 35 -7.19 21.99 5.77
CA CYS A 35 -8.42 21.43 6.32
C CYS A 35 -9.71 22.04 5.73
N PRO A 36 -9.77 23.36 5.46
CA PRO A 36 -10.97 23.97 4.80
C PRO A 36 -11.29 23.33 3.45
N ASP A 37 -10.28 23.04 2.61
CA ASP A 37 -10.48 22.40 1.31
C ASP A 37 -10.88 20.93 1.45
N ALA A 38 -10.36 20.22 2.44
CA ALA A 38 -10.79 18.86 2.79
C ALA A 38 -12.27 18.82 3.19
N ILE A 39 -12.74 19.80 3.98
CA ILE A 39 -14.16 19.91 4.36
C ILE A 39 -15.03 20.14 3.10
N LEU A 40 -14.59 20.98 2.15
CA LEU A 40 -15.32 21.20 0.89
C LEU A 40 -15.38 19.93 0.05
N THR A 41 -14.29 19.18 -0.02
CA THR A 41 -14.22 17.89 -0.71
C THR A 41 -15.18 16.87 -0.09
N ALA A 42 -15.17 16.73 1.25
CA ALA A 42 -16.08 15.84 1.96
C ALA A 42 -17.56 16.19 1.73
N ARG A 43 -17.88 17.49 1.76
CA ARG A 43 -19.25 17.97 1.48
C ARG A 43 -19.67 17.69 0.04
N ALA A 44 -18.76 17.84 -0.93
CA ALA A 44 -19.02 17.52 -2.33
C ALA A 44 -19.28 16.01 -2.51
N MET A 45 -18.53 15.15 -1.83
CA MET A 45 -18.77 13.70 -1.82
C MET A 45 -20.13 13.33 -1.23
N LYS A 46 -20.50 13.95 -0.10
CA LYS A 46 -21.81 13.74 0.53
C LYS A 46 -22.96 14.20 -0.37
N ALA A 47 -22.79 15.32 -1.07
CA ALA A 47 -23.78 15.86 -2.01
C ALA A 47 -23.91 15.00 -3.27
N ALA A 48 -22.86 14.30 -3.69
CA ALA A 48 -22.83 13.47 -4.88
C ALA A 48 -23.65 12.17 -4.74
N SER A 49 -23.79 11.63 -3.51
CA SER A 49 -24.54 10.39 -3.31
C SER A 49 -25.18 10.31 -1.93
N ALA A 50 -26.47 9.99 -1.90
CA ALA A 50 -27.19 9.69 -0.65
C ALA A 50 -26.63 8.48 0.09
N LYS A 51 -25.86 7.64 -0.59
CA LYS A 51 -25.20 6.44 -0.02
C LYS A 51 -23.89 6.74 0.70
N ILE A 52 -23.39 7.96 0.65
CA ILE A 52 -22.25 8.39 1.47
C ILE A 52 -22.74 8.81 2.84
N ALA A 53 -22.36 8.08 3.87
CA ALA A 53 -22.48 8.48 5.26
C ALA A 53 -21.19 9.24 5.65
N LEU A 54 -21.30 10.55 5.89
CA LEU A 54 -20.18 11.41 6.25
C LEU A 54 -20.26 11.78 7.73
N GLU A 55 -19.19 11.52 8.46
CA GLU A 55 -18.95 12.03 9.82
C GLU A 55 -17.70 12.93 9.78
N THR A 56 -17.65 13.94 10.64
CA THR A 56 -16.49 14.84 10.74
C THR A 56 -16.13 15.02 12.21
N TYR A 57 -14.85 14.88 12.53
CA TYR A 57 -14.29 15.00 13.87
C TYR A 57 -13.11 15.97 13.88
N ASP A 58 -12.96 16.70 14.97
CA ASP A 58 -11.74 17.47 15.26
C ASP A 58 -10.73 16.58 15.98
N ILE A 59 -9.48 16.55 15.50
CA ILE A 59 -8.44 15.64 16.04
C ILE A 59 -8.09 15.93 17.50
N ALA A 60 -8.24 17.18 17.95
CA ALA A 60 -7.89 17.59 19.31
C ALA A 60 -9.09 17.43 20.27
N MET A 61 -10.30 17.71 19.77
CA MET A 61 -11.53 17.65 20.58
C MET A 61 -12.08 16.23 20.68
N ASP A 62 -12.00 15.45 19.59
CA ASP A 62 -12.55 14.10 19.48
C ASP A 62 -11.42 13.04 19.59
N ARG A 63 -10.60 13.12 20.64
CA ARG A 63 -9.41 12.24 20.82
C ARG A 63 -9.77 10.76 20.83
N ASP A 64 -10.87 10.37 21.48
CA ASP A 64 -11.30 8.97 21.52
C ASP A 64 -11.55 8.43 20.10
N LYS A 65 -12.13 9.28 19.21
CA LYS A 65 -12.31 8.94 17.80
C LYS A 65 -11.01 8.90 17.04
N SER A 66 -10.12 9.85 17.25
CA SER A 66 -8.79 9.87 16.62
C SER A 66 -7.98 8.61 16.97
N ASP A 67 -8.02 8.17 18.22
CA ASP A 67 -7.38 6.96 18.72
C ASP A 67 -8.04 5.69 18.16
N GLU A 68 -9.38 5.61 18.15
CA GLU A 68 -10.14 4.50 17.57
C GLU A 68 -9.77 4.27 16.10
N TYR A 69 -9.67 5.36 15.32
CA TYR A 69 -9.31 5.30 13.89
C TYR A 69 -7.80 5.30 13.64
N GLY A 70 -6.99 5.46 14.68
CA GLY A 70 -5.54 5.53 14.59
C GLY A 70 -5.07 6.67 13.69
N VAL A 71 -5.72 7.84 13.78
CA VAL A 71 -5.40 9.05 13.02
C VAL A 71 -4.35 9.84 13.76
N LYS A 72 -3.31 10.27 13.04
CA LYS A 72 -2.15 10.99 13.62
C LYS A 72 -1.90 12.35 12.97
N ARG A 73 -2.63 12.66 11.92
CA ARG A 73 -2.48 13.89 11.14
C ARG A 73 -3.81 14.31 10.54
N VAL A 74 -3.92 15.57 10.17
CA VAL A 74 -5.10 16.14 9.52
C VAL A 74 -4.69 16.97 8.30
N PRO A 75 -5.58 17.04 7.28
CA PRO A 75 -6.83 16.31 7.17
C PRO A 75 -6.59 14.82 6.86
N THR A 76 -7.46 13.94 7.39
CA THR A 76 -7.46 12.53 7.06
C THR A 76 -8.88 12.04 6.79
N PHE A 77 -9.08 11.44 5.61
CA PHE A 77 -10.30 10.73 5.24
C PHE A 77 -10.13 9.25 5.56
N ALA A 78 -10.97 8.70 6.41
CA ALA A 78 -11.05 7.28 6.66
C ALA A 78 -12.28 6.71 5.93
N VAL A 79 -12.05 5.84 4.95
CA VAL A 79 -13.11 5.13 4.23
C VAL A 79 -13.27 3.76 4.86
N GLN A 80 -14.45 3.50 5.41
CA GLN A 80 -14.72 2.30 6.17
C GLN A 80 -15.61 1.33 5.39
N ALA A 81 -15.15 0.07 5.27
CA ALA A 81 -15.93 -1.02 4.76
C ALA A 81 -16.91 -1.57 5.81
N GLN A 82 -17.95 -2.28 5.39
CA GLN A 82 -18.99 -2.84 6.28
C GLN A 82 -18.44 -3.85 7.31
N ASP A 83 -17.34 -4.53 7.00
CA ASP A 83 -16.67 -5.48 7.88
C ASP A 83 -15.61 -4.84 8.80
N GLY A 84 -15.59 -3.50 8.87
CA GLY A 84 -14.69 -2.74 9.72
C GLY A 84 -13.29 -2.49 9.16
N ARG A 85 -12.97 -2.98 7.96
CA ARG A 85 -11.72 -2.62 7.29
C ARG A 85 -11.72 -1.14 6.95
N MET A 86 -10.54 -0.52 7.00
CA MET A 86 -10.43 0.92 6.86
C MET A 86 -9.19 1.29 6.05
N ILE A 87 -9.38 2.18 5.09
CA ILE A 87 -8.33 2.80 4.32
C ILE A 87 -8.32 4.29 4.62
N LYS A 88 -7.15 4.85 4.87
CA LYS A 88 -6.97 6.27 5.18
C LYS A 88 -6.29 7.00 4.03
N PHE A 89 -6.71 8.24 3.81
CA PHE A 89 -6.12 9.18 2.87
C PHE A 89 -5.86 10.47 3.61
N SER A 90 -4.59 10.86 3.72
CA SER A 90 -4.15 12.02 4.48
C SER A 90 -3.54 13.08 3.56
N GLY A 91 -3.97 14.31 3.74
CA GLY A 91 -3.54 15.48 2.97
C GLY A 91 -4.59 15.99 1.97
N THR A 92 -4.12 16.83 1.06
CA THR A 92 -4.92 17.45 -0.01
C THR A 92 -5.30 16.44 -1.07
N LEU A 93 -6.60 16.15 -1.20
CA LEU A 93 -7.10 15.18 -2.17
C LEU A 93 -7.30 15.82 -3.53
N GLU A 94 -6.32 15.64 -4.39
CA GLU A 94 -6.33 16.02 -5.81
C GLU A 94 -5.72 14.90 -6.66
N GLY A 95 -5.79 14.98 -7.99
CA GLY A 95 -5.11 14.05 -8.88
C GLY A 95 -5.17 12.59 -8.45
N VAL A 96 -4.02 11.97 -8.24
CA VAL A 96 -3.89 10.53 -7.91
C VAL A 96 -4.57 10.19 -6.59
N SER A 97 -4.39 10.98 -5.53
CA SER A 97 -4.96 10.66 -4.22
C SER A 97 -6.48 10.72 -4.19
N LEU A 98 -7.09 11.69 -4.88
CA LEU A 98 -8.54 11.79 -5.04
C LEU A 98 -9.09 10.60 -5.83
N LEU A 99 -8.48 10.27 -6.96
CA LEU A 99 -8.91 9.12 -7.78
C LEU A 99 -8.84 7.81 -6.99
N LEU A 100 -7.76 7.57 -6.25
CA LEU A 100 -7.60 6.39 -5.39
C LEU A 100 -8.68 6.32 -4.29
N LEU A 101 -9.03 7.46 -3.69
CA LEU A 101 -10.11 7.51 -2.70
C LEU A 101 -11.45 7.17 -3.34
N LEU A 102 -11.77 7.74 -4.50
CA LEU A 102 -13.00 7.47 -5.23
C LEU A 102 -13.10 6.01 -5.67
N ASP A 103 -12.00 5.44 -6.20
CA ASP A 103 -11.90 4.02 -6.57
C ASP A 103 -12.08 3.11 -5.34
N THR A 104 -11.54 3.52 -4.19
CA THR A 104 -11.72 2.81 -2.91
C THR A 104 -13.19 2.79 -2.49
N VAL A 105 -13.86 3.94 -2.53
CA VAL A 105 -15.30 4.05 -2.24
C VAL A 105 -16.11 3.15 -3.19
N HIS A 106 -15.79 3.17 -4.47
CA HIS A 106 -16.43 2.33 -5.49
C HIS A 106 -16.27 0.83 -5.20
N SER A 107 -15.06 0.43 -4.83
CA SER A 107 -14.75 -0.97 -4.53
C SER A 107 -15.48 -1.45 -3.28
N ILE A 108 -15.54 -0.62 -2.23
CA ILE A 108 -16.30 -0.94 -1.01
C ILE A 108 -17.79 -1.04 -1.30
N ALA A 109 -18.31 -0.14 -2.14
CA ALA A 109 -19.74 -0.14 -2.51
C ALA A 109 -20.14 -1.23 -3.51
N GLY A 110 -19.20 -1.82 -4.26
CA GLY A 110 -19.50 -2.70 -5.39
C GLY A 110 -18.91 -4.11 -5.33
N VAL A 111 -18.03 -4.38 -4.37
CA VAL A 111 -17.34 -5.67 -4.18
C VAL A 111 -16.66 -6.14 -5.48
N ARG A 112 -15.58 -5.55 -5.86
CA ARG A 112 -14.68 -6.10 -6.89
C ARG A 112 -13.50 -6.78 -6.20
N PRO A 113 -13.20 -8.07 -6.47
CA PRO A 113 -11.92 -8.64 -6.05
C PRO A 113 -10.80 -7.84 -6.73
N TRP A 114 -9.90 -7.29 -5.94
CA TRP A 114 -8.82 -6.43 -6.45
C TRP A 114 -7.63 -7.25 -6.97
N PHE A 115 -7.50 -8.49 -6.50
CA PHE A 115 -6.40 -9.39 -6.85
C PHE A 115 -6.89 -10.74 -7.39
N PRO A 116 -6.09 -11.42 -8.24
CA PRO A 116 -6.33 -12.81 -8.64
C PRO A 116 -6.42 -13.74 -7.44
N GLU A 117 -7.21 -14.81 -7.55
CA GLU A 117 -7.48 -15.77 -6.45
C GLU A 117 -6.19 -16.35 -5.85
N LYS A 118 -5.15 -16.59 -6.68
CA LYS A 118 -3.84 -17.07 -6.22
C LYS A 118 -3.18 -16.13 -5.22
N ILE A 119 -3.25 -14.82 -5.44
CA ILE A 119 -2.71 -13.82 -4.51
C ILE A 119 -3.54 -13.76 -3.24
N LEU A 120 -4.87 -13.83 -3.37
CA LEU A 120 -5.77 -13.85 -2.22
C LEU A 120 -5.51 -15.05 -1.30
N SER A 121 -5.22 -16.23 -1.85
CA SER A 121 -4.86 -17.41 -1.06
C SER A 121 -3.55 -17.22 -0.30
N THR A 122 -2.56 -16.58 -0.93
CA THR A 122 -1.28 -16.28 -0.30
C THR A 122 -1.43 -15.27 0.84
N LEU A 123 -2.29 -14.27 0.69
CA LEU A 123 -2.55 -13.27 1.73
C LEU A 123 -3.19 -13.86 3.00
N LYS A 124 -3.87 -14.99 2.91
CA LYS A 124 -4.41 -15.71 4.09
C LYS A 124 -3.32 -16.17 5.06
N MET A 125 -2.07 -16.22 4.63
CA MET A 125 -0.92 -16.59 5.47
C MET A 125 -0.46 -15.46 6.40
N LEU A 126 -0.94 -14.22 6.22
CA LEU A 126 -0.64 -13.12 7.13
C LEU A 126 -1.25 -13.38 8.51
N SER A 127 -0.45 -13.26 9.54
CA SER A 127 -0.82 -13.53 10.94
C SER A 127 -0.91 -12.27 11.79
N GLN A 128 -0.24 -11.20 11.40
CA GLN A 128 -0.10 -9.97 12.15
C GLN A 128 -0.79 -8.80 11.46
N LYS A 129 -1.31 -7.85 12.25
CA LYS A 129 -1.80 -6.58 11.68
C LYS A 129 -0.61 -5.73 11.23
N ILE A 130 -0.50 -5.49 9.93
CA ILE A 130 0.57 -4.71 9.31
C ILE A 130 0.00 -3.40 8.78
N PRO A 131 0.35 -2.25 9.40
CA PRO A 131 0.07 -0.97 8.81
C PRO A 131 1.01 -0.72 7.62
N VAL A 132 0.46 -0.26 6.53
CA VAL A 132 1.18 0.15 5.32
C VAL A 132 0.89 1.63 5.10
N GLN A 133 1.95 2.42 4.93
CA GLN A 133 1.83 3.83 4.56
C GLN A 133 2.48 4.04 3.21
N VAL A 134 1.79 4.70 2.29
CA VAL A 134 2.31 5.04 0.97
C VAL A 134 2.31 6.56 0.83
N LEU A 135 3.50 7.14 0.78
CA LEU A 135 3.70 8.55 0.52
C LEU A 135 3.78 8.75 -0.99
N LEU A 136 3.03 9.71 -1.51
CA LEU A 136 2.94 10.02 -2.93
C LEU A 136 2.75 11.52 -3.17
N GLU A 137 2.95 11.94 -4.41
CA GLU A 137 2.53 13.25 -4.93
C GLU A 137 1.27 13.10 -5.79
N ASN A 138 0.45 14.14 -5.85
CA ASN A 138 -0.84 14.09 -6.54
C ASN A 138 -0.74 14.02 -8.08
N ASP A 139 0.35 14.44 -8.67
CA ASP A 139 0.65 14.38 -10.12
C ASP A 139 1.58 13.23 -10.51
N CYS A 140 1.99 12.39 -9.54
CA CYS A 140 2.91 11.27 -9.73
C CYS A 140 2.21 10.05 -10.36
N THR A 141 2.31 9.87 -11.66
CA THR A 141 1.72 8.73 -12.36
C THR A 141 2.32 7.38 -11.95
N LEU A 142 3.60 7.33 -11.58
CA LEU A 142 4.28 6.12 -11.10
C LEU A 142 3.89 5.74 -9.68
N CYS A 143 3.32 6.68 -8.92
CA CYS A 143 2.86 6.43 -7.55
C CYS A 143 1.56 5.63 -7.52
N LYS A 144 0.69 5.84 -8.52
CA LYS A 144 -0.64 5.26 -8.56
C LYS A 144 -0.65 3.73 -8.43
N PRO A 145 0.10 2.96 -9.24
CA PRO A 145 0.10 1.49 -9.15
C PRO A 145 0.54 0.95 -7.78
N VAL A 146 1.51 1.60 -7.14
CA VAL A 146 2.00 1.21 -5.81
C VAL A 146 0.94 1.45 -4.75
N ALA A 147 0.28 2.61 -4.79
CA ALA A 147 -0.81 2.94 -3.87
C ALA A 147 -2.04 2.06 -4.11
N GLU A 148 -2.38 1.74 -5.36
CA GLU A 148 -3.44 0.78 -5.71
C GLU A 148 -3.17 -0.61 -5.12
N THR A 149 -1.92 -1.08 -5.19
CA THR A 149 -1.52 -2.34 -4.55
C THR A 149 -1.76 -2.29 -3.05
N ALA A 150 -1.31 -1.24 -2.36
CA ALA A 150 -1.49 -1.09 -0.91
C ALA A 150 -2.98 -1.02 -0.52
N VAL A 151 -3.78 -0.24 -1.24
CA VAL A 151 -5.23 -0.11 -1.02
C VAL A 151 -5.93 -1.45 -1.27
N GLY A 152 -5.61 -2.12 -2.37
CA GLY A 152 -6.18 -3.41 -2.71
C GLY A 152 -5.90 -4.48 -1.66
N LEU A 153 -4.68 -4.50 -1.10
CA LEU A 153 -4.31 -5.40 0.00
C LEU A 153 -5.17 -5.15 1.25
N ALA A 154 -5.39 -3.88 1.64
CA ALA A 154 -6.25 -3.54 2.77
C ALA A 154 -7.73 -3.87 2.51
N LEU A 155 -8.19 -3.76 1.27
CA LEU A 155 -9.56 -4.13 0.88
C LEU A 155 -9.78 -5.64 0.87
N THR A 156 -8.73 -6.46 0.74
CA THR A 156 -8.83 -7.91 0.61
C THR A 156 -8.42 -8.68 1.86
N ASN A 157 -7.65 -8.05 2.76
CA ASN A 157 -7.12 -8.72 3.94
C ASN A 157 -7.23 -7.86 5.20
N LYS A 158 -7.91 -8.37 6.24
CA LYS A 158 -8.12 -7.70 7.54
C LYS A 158 -6.83 -7.45 8.34
N HIS A 159 -5.74 -8.12 7.98
CA HIS A 159 -4.43 -7.92 8.63
C HIS A 159 -3.63 -6.77 8.02
N VAL A 160 -4.08 -6.20 6.90
CA VAL A 160 -3.46 -5.04 6.30
C VAL A 160 -4.33 -3.80 6.54
N SER A 161 -3.73 -2.73 7.01
CA SER A 161 -4.35 -1.40 7.03
C SER A 161 -3.50 -0.46 6.20
N THR A 162 -4.13 0.37 5.38
CA THR A 162 -3.40 1.27 4.47
C THR A 162 -3.74 2.72 4.75
N GLU A 163 -2.71 3.56 4.74
CA GLU A 163 -2.81 5.01 4.71
C GLU A 163 -2.03 5.54 3.51
N VAL A 164 -2.72 6.22 2.61
CA VAL A 164 -2.15 6.97 1.49
C VAL A 164 -1.93 8.41 1.97
N ILE A 165 -0.72 8.94 1.80
CA ILE A 165 -0.30 10.23 2.36
C ILE A 165 0.21 11.10 1.22
N VAL A 166 -0.35 12.30 1.07
CA VAL A 166 0.17 13.31 0.15
C VAL A 166 1.41 13.93 0.78
N ALA A 167 2.55 13.64 0.19
CA ALA A 167 3.87 13.91 0.78
C ALA A 167 4.13 15.39 1.00
N ASP A 168 3.72 16.23 0.04
CA ASP A 168 3.95 17.69 0.06
C ASP A 168 3.28 18.39 1.24
N ASP A 169 2.20 17.81 1.76
CA ASP A 169 1.46 18.37 2.89
C ASP A 169 2.14 18.08 4.25
N TYR A 170 3.15 17.19 4.28
CA TYR A 170 3.80 16.74 5.52
C TYR A 170 5.33 16.70 5.39
N PRO A 171 6.01 17.85 5.18
CA PRO A 171 7.47 17.90 4.97
C PRO A 171 8.27 17.37 6.17
N GLU A 172 7.74 17.50 7.39
CA GLU A 172 8.34 16.93 8.60
C GLU A 172 8.36 15.39 8.59
N LEU A 173 7.35 14.77 7.97
CA LEU A 173 7.30 13.31 7.79
C LEU A 173 8.35 12.84 6.79
N LEU A 174 8.51 13.57 5.67
CA LEU A 174 9.55 13.29 4.67
C LEU A 174 10.95 13.34 5.29
N SER A 175 11.20 14.37 6.10
CA SER A 175 12.47 14.55 6.81
C SER A 175 12.72 13.43 7.82
N THR A 176 11.72 13.08 8.62
CA THR A 176 11.79 12.02 9.64
C THR A 176 12.06 10.64 9.02
N LEU A 177 11.39 10.33 7.92
CA LEU A 177 11.54 9.06 7.21
C LEU A 177 12.74 9.06 6.25
N LYS A 178 13.41 10.21 6.07
CA LYS A 178 14.54 10.42 5.13
C LYS A 178 14.15 10.01 3.69
N VAL A 179 12.95 10.38 3.28
CA VAL A 179 12.42 10.07 1.95
C VAL A 179 13.27 10.74 0.87
N LYS A 180 13.70 9.98 -0.12
CA LYS A 180 14.49 10.47 -1.25
C LYS A 180 13.74 10.36 -2.57
N ILE A 181 12.92 9.32 -2.71
CA ILE A 181 12.21 8.99 -3.95
C ILE A 181 10.78 8.61 -3.60
N LEU A 182 9.80 9.16 -4.34
CA LEU A 182 8.40 8.78 -4.28
C LEU A 182 8.02 7.85 -5.44
N PRO A 183 7.03 6.97 -5.27
CA PRO A 183 6.34 6.70 -4.01
C PRO A 183 7.28 6.10 -2.95
N PHE A 184 7.02 6.40 -1.69
CA PHE A 184 7.76 5.82 -0.58
C PHE A 184 6.81 5.02 0.30
N THR A 185 7.08 3.73 0.48
CA THR A 185 6.20 2.84 1.22
C THR A 185 6.85 2.40 2.53
N VAL A 186 6.09 2.48 3.62
CA VAL A 186 6.49 1.98 4.95
C VAL A 186 5.61 0.81 5.34
N PHE A 187 6.22 -0.31 5.70
CA PHE A 187 5.55 -1.51 6.21
C PHE A 187 5.85 -1.67 7.70
N GLY A 188 4.80 -1.73 8.51
CA GLY A 188 4.97 -1.83 9.96
C GLY A 188 5.63 -0.58 10.53
N LYS A 189 6.78 -0.76 11.20
CA LYS A 189 7.50 0.33 11.87
C LYS A 189 8.77 0.79 11.14
N GLN A 190 9.41 -0.09 10.35
CA GLN A 190 10.79 0.13 9.93
C GLN A 190 11.12 -0.32 8.50
N LEU A 191 10.32 -1.18 7.88
CA LEU A 191 10.64 -1.65 6.55
C LEU A 191 10.13 -0.65 5.51
N THR A 192 10.95 -0.32 4.53
CA THR A 192 10.63 0.67 3.51
C THR A 192 10.92 0.16 2.10
N LEU A 193 10.16 0.67 1.14
CA LEU A 193 10.45 0.57 -0.30
C LEU A 193 10.41 1.97 -0.90
N GLU A 194 11.34 2.26 -1.78
CA GLU A 194 11.45 3.54 -2.50
C GLU A 194 11.15 3.36 -3.98
N GLY A 195 10.44 4.30 -4.55
CA GLY A 195 10.11 4.34 -5.96
C GLY A 195 9.06 3.30 -6.38
N HIS A 196 8.89 3.21 -7.70
CA HIS A 196 7.99 2.24 -8.30
C HIS A 196 8.56 0.82 -8.15
N VAL A 197 7.79 -0.06 -7.54
CA VAL A 197 8.16 -1.46 -7.30
C VAL A 197 7.13 -2.40 -7.88
N SER A 198 7.56 -3.63 -8.19
CA SER A 198 6.66 -4.68 -8.63
C SER A 198 5.73 -5.14 -7.49
N GLU A 199 4.55 -5.65 -7.82
CA GLU A 199 3.63 -6.25 -6.87
C GLU A 199 4.30 -7.38 -6.05
N SER A 200 5.14 -8.19 -6.70
CA SER A 200 5.88 -9.25 -6.02
C SER A 200 6.84 -8.72 -4.96
N SER A 201 7.57 -7.65 -5.26
CA SER A 201 8.48 -6.99 -4.30
C SER A 201 7.71 -6.37 -3.13
N PHE A 202 6.54 -5.81 -3.43
CA PHE A 202 5.65 -5.26 -2.40
C PHE A 202 5.15 -6.36 -1.45
N LEU A 203 4.68 -7.49 -1.99
CA LEU A 203 4.23 -8.64 -1.20
C LEU A 203 5.35 -9.26 -0.38
N GLU A 204 6.56 -9.39 -0.95
CA GLU A 204 7.74 -9.87 -0.22
C GLU A 204 8.00 -9.02 1.02
N MET A 205 7.96 -7.69 0.87
CA MET A 205 8.19 -6.78 1.99
C MET A 205 7.06 -6.84 3.03
N LEU A 206 5.81 -7.00 2.60
CA LEU A 206 4.67 -7.21 3.50
C LEU A 206 4.84 -8.47 4.35
N PHE A 207 5.22 -9.61 3.74
CA PHE A 207 5.48 -10.84 4.48
C PHE A 207 6.72 -10.74 5.37
N LYS A 208 7.72 -9.97 4.99
CA LYS A 208 8.87 -9.68 5.86
C LYS A 208 8.43 -8.90 7.10
N ALA A 209 7.55 -7.92 6.95
CA ALA A 209 6.98 -7.17 8.06
C ALA A 209 6.15 -8.07 9.00
N ASP A 210 5.34 -8.98 8.44
CA ASP A 210 4.55 -9.94 9.21
C ASP A 210 5.46 -10.82 10.07
N ARG A 211 6.52 -11.39 9.51
CA ARG A 211 7.49 -12.20 10.22
C ARG A 211 8.25 -11.44 11.30
N GLN A 212 8.67 -10.22 11.03
CA GLN A 212 9.36 -9.39 12.04
C GLN A 212 8.46 -9.08 13.23
N LYS A 213 7.17 -8.86 13.00
CA LYS A 213 6.20 -8.60 14.06
C LYS A 213 5.84 -9.87 14.84
N ALA A 214 5.84 -11.00 14.17
CA ALA A 214 5.64 -12.34 14.75
C ALA A 214 6.93 -12.92 15.39
N ALA A 215 7.97 -12.09 15.60
CA ALA A 215 9.23 -12.53 16.20
C ALA A 215 8.98 -13.22 17.55
N GLY A 216 9.16 -14.56 17.57
CA GLY A 216 8.75 -15.44 18.66
C GLY A 216 7.84 -16.58 18.21
N LEU A 217 7.20 -16.46 17.06
CA LEU A 217 6.50 -17.57 16.42
C LEU A 217 7.46 -18.34 15.50
N ASP A 218 7.26 -19.63 15.45
CA ASP A 218 8.07 -20.59 14.69
C ASP A 218 7.91 -20.37 13.16
N VAL A 219 8.50 -19.30 12.64
CA VAL A 219 8.53 -19.02 11.20
C VAL A 219 9.48 -20.00 10.55
N ARG A 220 8.99 -20.76 9.56
CA ARG A 220 9.76 -21.83 8.93
C ARG A 220 10.27 -21.43 7.56
N CYS A 221 11.50 -21.82 7.27
CA CYS A 221 12.09 -21.69 5.95
C CYS A 221 11.24 -22.44 4.91
N VAL A 222 10.86 -21.78 3.80
CA VAL A 222 10.05 -22.40 2.74
C VAL A 222 10.76 -23.50 1.99
N VAL A 223 12.10 -23.59 2.11
CA VAL A 223 12.93 -24.59 1.44
C VAL A 223 13.14 -25.84 2.30
N CYS A 224 13.50 -25.69 3.57
CA CYS A 224 13.85 -26.81 4.43
C CYS A 224 12.91 -27.03 5.63
N GLY A 225 11.91 -26.16 5.83
CA GLY A 225 10.97 -26.26 6.95
C GLY A 225 11.55 -25.94 8.34
N GLN A 226 12.83 -25.62 8.45
CA GLN A 226 13.46 -25.29 9.74
C GLN A 226 13.04 -23.90 10.22
N PRO A 227 12.99 -23.66 11.55
CA PRO A 227 12.75 -22.32 12.10
C PRO A 227 13.71 -21.29 11.50
N SER A 228 13.18 -20.16 11.04
CA SER A 228 13.98 -19.12 10.39
C SER A 228 13.29 -17.76 10.48
N PRO A 229 14.00 -16.68 10.84
CA PRO A 229 13.47 -15.33 10.80
C PRO A 229 13.24 -14.82 9.37
N GLU A 230 13.71 -15.55 8.36
CA GLU A 230 13.62 -15.19 6.93
C GLU A 230 12.86 -16.25 6.14
N LEU A 231 12.32 -15.86 4.98
CA LEU A 231 11.59 -16.75 4.07
C LEU A 231 12.43 -17.96 3.66
N VAL A 232 13.71 -17.71 3.39
CA VAL A 232 14.71 -18.74 3.14
C VAL A 232 15.81 -18.57 4.18
N CYS A 233 16.08 -19.59 4.99
CA CYS A 233 17.11 -19.50 6.03
C CYS A 233 18.51 -19.34 5.41
N THR A 234 19.45 -18.80 6.19
CA THR A 234 20.81 -18.54 5.74
C THR A 234 21.46 -19.78 5.13
N SER A 235 21.27 -20.95 5.74
CA SER A 235 21.80 -22.22 5.24
C SER A 235 21.25 -22.58 3.84
N CYS A 236 19.94 -22.39 3.61
CA CYS A 236 19.34 -22.64 2.30
C CYS A 236 19.77 -21.60 1.26
N LYS A 237 19.93 -20.33 1.64
CA LYS A 237 20.47 -19.28 0.75
C LYS A 237 21.87 -19.63 0.28
N THR A 238 22.75 -20.02 1.20
CA THR A 238 24.12 -20.42 0.87
C THR A 238 24.13 -21.62 -0.07
N LYS A 239 23.26 -22.62 0.16
CA LYS A 239 23.15 -23.81 -0.68
C LYS A 239 22.68 -23.48 -2.10
N ILE A 240 21.62 -22.66 -2.22
CA ILE A 240 21.10 -22.20 -3.52
C ILE A 240 22.17 -21.39 -4.29
N GLN A 241 22.90 -20.54 -3.59
CA GLN A 241 23.99 -19.76 -4.19
C GLN A 241 25.14 -20.67 -4.66
N ALA A 242 25.52 -21.67 -3.87
CA ALA A 242 26.56 -22.63 -4.24
C ALA A 242 26.16 -23.46 -5.49
N GLU A 243 24.92 -23.94 -5.53
CA GLU A 243 24.36 -24.65 -6.68
C GLU A 243 24.33 -23.79 -7.94
N ALA A 244 23.94 -22.51 -7.82
CA ALA A 244 23.94 -21.56 -8.94
C ALA A 244 25.36 -21.32 -9.51
N VAL A 245 26.37 -21.20 -8.63
CA VAL A 245 27.76 -21.04 -9.03
C VAL A 245 28.29 -22.31 -9.71
N GLU A 246 27.92 -23.49 -9.20
CA GLU A 246 28.33 -24.75 -9.80
C GLU A 246 27.69 -24.97 -11.19
N HIS A 247 26.41 -24.61 -11.36
CA HIS A 247 25.74 -24.61 -12.66
C HIS A 247 26.45 -23.71 -13.66
N LYS A 248 26.77 -22.49 -13.27
CA LYS A 248 27.47 -21.55 -14.12
C LYS A 248 28.83 -22.07 -14.56
N ARG A 249 29.60 -22.70 -13.66
CA ARG A 249 30.87 -23.33 -13.97
C ARG A 249 30.76 -24.55 -14.92
N LYS A 250 29.67 -25.30 -14.84
CA LYS A 250 29.38 -26.40 -15.76
C LYS A 250 29.07 -25.90 -17.16
N ASP A 251 28.27 -24.83 -17.26
CA ASP A 251 27.90 -24.21 -18.52
C ASP A 251 29.11 -23.58 -19.22
N GLU A 252 30.01 -22.91 -18.46
CA GLU A 252 31.26 -22.36 -18.97
C GLU A 252 32.19 -23.47 -19.52
N LYS A 253 32.34 -24.60 -18.79
CA LYS A 253 33.15 -25.75 -19.27
C LYS A 253 32.57 -26.46 -20.49
N LEU A 254 31.22 -26.44 -20.64
CA LEU A 254 30.56 -26.98 -21.83
C LEU A 254 30.77 -26.06 -23.03
N SER A 255 30.73 -24.74 -22.86
CA SER A 255 31.01 -23.77 -23.93
C SER A 255 32.44 -23.83 -24.43
N ASP A 256 33.41 -23.96 -23.51
CA ASP A 256 34.84 -24.11 -23.87
C ASP A 256 35.14 -25.40 -24.63
N ARG A 257 34.49 -26.51 -24.32
CA ARG A 257 34.62 -27.78 -25.04
C ARG A 257 33.98 -27.70 -26.44
N GLY A 258 32.91 -26.96 -26.61
CA GLY A 258 32.27 -26.70 -27.90
C GLY A 258 33.17 -25.89 -28.85
N SER A 259 33.92 -24.93 -28.29
CA SER A 259 34.85 -24.10 -29.04
C SER A 259 36.11 -24.86 -29.50
N ALA A 260 36.56 -25.87 -28.75
CA ALA A 260 37.75 -26.66 -29.06
C ALA A 260 37.51 -27.72 -30.15
N MET A 261 36.28 -28.11 -30.43
CA MET A 261 35.95 -29.08 -31.51
C MET A 261 35.71 -28.43 -32.88
N GLY A 262 35.65 -27.09 -32.95
CA GLY A 262 35.40 -26.35 -34.22
C GLY A 262 36.63 -26.00 -35.04
N SER A 263 37.86 -26.30 -34.59
CA SER A 263 39.09 -25.84 -35.27
C SER A 263 39.88 -26.91 -36.03
N HIS A 264 39.32 -28.10 -36.31
CA HIS A 264 39.96 -29.13 -37.13
C HIS A 264 39.01 -29.55 -38.26
N ASN A 265 38.89 -28.70 -39.28
CA ASN A 265 38.64 -29.15 -40.68
C ASN A 265 38.78 -27.96 -41.63
N HIS A 266 40.01 -27.72 -42.10
CA HIS A 266 40.36 -27.19 -43.42
C HIS A 266 41.86 -27.32 -43.56
N GLY A 267 42.27 -28.39 -44.20
CA GLY A 267 43.55 -28.65 -44.80
C GLY A 267 43.37 -29.59 -45.99
#